data_33902007e80369e6d7326451915cc393
#
_entry.id   33902007e80369e6d7326451915cc393
#
_cell.length_a   1.000
_cell.length_b   1.000
_cell.length_c   1.000
_cell.angle_alpha   90.00
_cell.angle_beta   90.00
_cell.angle_gamma   90.00
#
_symmetry.space_group_name_H-M   'P 1'
#
loop_
_entity.id
_entity.type
_entity.pdbx_description
1 polymer ?
#
loop_
_entity_poly.entity_id
_entity_poly.type
_entity_poly.pdbx_seq_one_letter_code
_entity_poly.pdbx_strand_id
1 'polypeptide(L)'
;MKKVVIIGAGPAGLTAAYELLKNDSSIDVTILEASSVIGGISQTHRFKGNRMDLGGHRFFSKDERVTKLWSSIMPLQSKPSKDDIETNTNKPLAEVGPDPEAEDKVIL
;
A
#
# COMPACT_ATOMS: atom_id res chain seq x y z
N MET A 1 5.74 -4.14 -29.55
CA MET A 1 5.37 -4.25 -28.12
C MET A 1 6.66 -4.29 -27.31
N LYS A 2 6.80 -3.38 -26.37
CA LYS A 2 7.96 -3.36 -25.48
C LYS A 2 7.74 -4.39 -24.37
N LYS A 3 8.79 -5.15 -24.04
CA LYS A 3 8.78 -6.08 -22.91
C LYS A 3 9.68 -5.55 -21.81
N VAL A 4 9.17 -5.53 -20.60
CA VAL A 4 9.91 -5.09 -19.40
C VAL A 4 9.86 -6.21 -18.36
N VAL A 5 11.01 -6.56 -17.84
CA VAL A 5 11.12 -7.51 -16.73
C VAL A 5 11.58 -6.75 -15.49
N ILE A 6 10.84 -6.90 -14.39
CA ILE A 6 11.15 -6.31 -13.10
C ILE A 6 11.50 -7.43 -12.14
N ILE A 7 12.62 -7.31 -11.46
CA ILE A 7 13.07 -8.28 -10.47
C ILE A 7 12.72 -7.77 -9.08
N GLY A 8 11.87 -8.51 -8.38
CA GLY A 8 11.36 -8.18 -7.06
C GLY A 8 9.95 -7.56 -7.09
N ALA A 9 9.03 -8.15 -6.34
CA ALA A 9 7.65 -7.70 -6.17
C ALA A 9 7.43 -7.00 -4.82
N GLY A 10 8.40 -6.23 -4.37
CA GLY A 10 8.26 -5.28 -3.27
C GLY A 10 7.65 -3.96 -3.73
N PRO A 11 7.53 -2.96 -2.85
CA PRO A 11 6.91 -1.66 -3.17
C PRO A 11 7.54 -0.99 -4.40
N ALA A 12 8.86 -1.04 -4.54
CA ALA A 12 9.56 -0.43 -5.66
C ALA A 12 9.19 -1.09 -7.00
N GLY A 13 9.25 -2.43 -7.07
CA GLY A 13 8.95 -3.18 -8.30
C GLY A 13 7.48 -3.05 -8.70
N LEU A 14 6.57 -3.13 -7.73
CA LEU A 14 5.13 -2.97 -7.98
C LEU A 14 4.79 -1.55 -8.44
N THR A 15 5.38 -0.52 -7.84
CA THR A 15 5.20 0.87 -8.25
C THR A 15 5.74 1.11 -9.65
N ALA A 16 6.91 0.57 -9.98
CA ALA A 16 7.47 0.68 -11.31
C ALA A 16 6.57 0.04 -12.38
N ALA A 17 6.04 -1.15 -12.12
CA ALA A 17 5.09 -1.81 -13.01
C ALA A 17 3.81 -0.99 -13.19
N TYR A 18 3.25 -0.49 -12.11
CA TYR A 18 2.05 0.34 -12.12
C TYR A 18 2.24 1.60 -12.96
N GLU A 19 3.33 2.34 -12.74
CA GLU A 19 3.61 3.57 -13.49
C GLU A 19 3.89 3.29 -14.97
N LEU A 20 4.57 2.20 -15.31
CA LEU A 20 4.78 1.80 -16.70
C LEU A 20 3.46 1.56 -17.41
N LEU A 21 2.58 0.74 -16.84
CA LEU A 21 1.29 0.39 -17.42
C LEU A 21 0.31 1.57 -17.46
N LYS A 22 0.38 2.47 -16.48
CA LYS A 22 -0.41 3.69 -16.46
C LYS A 22 -0.04 4.65 -17.58
N ASN A 23 1.25 4.74 -17.92
CA ASN A 23 1.75 5.61 -18.98
C ASN A 23 1.60 5.00 -20.38
N ASP A 24 1.74 3.68 -20.48
CA ASP A 24 1.61 2.96 -21.76
C ASP A 24 1.11 1.53 -21.50
N SER A 25 -0.18 1.32 -21.68
CA SER A 25 -0.83 0.00 -21.47
C SER A 25 -0.42 -1.05 -22.50
N SER A 26 0.32 -0.68 -23.57
CA SER A 26 0.83 -1.63 -24.56
C SER A 26 2.13 -2.33 -24.13
N ILE A 27 2.73 -1.92 -23.03
CA ILE A 27 3.93 -2.56 -22.48
C ILE A 27 3.57 -3.89 -21.86
N ASP A 28 4.31 -4.93 -22.21
CA ASP A 28 4.23 -6.24 -21.56
C ASP A 28 5.17 -6.26 -20.35
N VAL A 29 4.61 -6.22 -19.15
CA VAL A 29 5.36 -6.16 -17.90
C VAL A 29 5.32 -7.50 -17.19
N THR A 30 6.48 -8.08 -16.93
CA THR A 30 6.64 -9.29 -16.12
C THR A 30 7.40 -8.96 -14.84
N ILE A 31 6.86 -9.34 -13.69
CA ILE A 31 7.54 -9.21 -12.40
C ILE A 31 7.97 -10.59 -11.92
N LEU A 32 9.23 -10.72 -11.56
CA LEU A 32 9.80 -11.95 -11.00
C LEU A 32 10.02 -11.74 -9.49
N GLU A 33 9.45 -12.63 -8.68
CA GLU A 33 9.58 -12.61 -7.22
C GLU A 33 10.18 -13.92 -6.73
N ALA A 34 11.23 -13.83 -5.90
CA ALA A 34 11.93 -14.99 -5.38
C ALA A 34 11.15 -15.76 -4.30
N SER A 35 10.31 -15.06 -3.55
CA SER A 35 9.47 -15.66 -2.51
C SER A 35 8.11 -16.11 -3.06
N SER A 36 7.33 -16.78 -2.23
CA SER A 36 5.96 -17.19 -2.58
C SER A 36 4.93 -16.09 -2.40
N VAL A 37 5.31 -14.92 -1.88
CA VAL A 37 4.40 -13.81 -1.52
C VAL A 37 4.95 -12.50 -2.05
N ILE A 38 4.08 -11.68 -2.62
CA ILE A 38 4.42 -10.32 -3.05
C ILE A 38 4.32 -9.33 -1.89
N GLY A 39 4.93 -8.16 -2.05
CA GLY A 39 4.85 -7.05 -1.09
C GLY A 39 6.18 -6.70 -0.41
N GLY A 40 7.16 -7.59 -0.40
CA GLY A 40 8.46 -7.32 0.21
C GLY A 40 8.35 -6.87 1.66
N ILE A 41 8.96 -5.75 2.01
CA ILE A 41 8.92 -5.18 3.36
C ILE A 41 7.51 -4.67 3.76
N SER A 42 6.62 -4.48 2.80
CA SER A 42 5.24 -4.04 3.04
C SER A 42 4.25 -5.20 3.19
N GLN A 43 4.74 -6.43 3.33
CA GLN A 43 3.89 -7.59 3.56
C GLN A 43 3.19 -7.53 4.90
N THR A 44 1.93 -7.97 4.92
CA THR A 44 1.19 -8.26 6.13
C THR A 44 1.18 -9.77 6.35
N HIS A 45 1.73 -10.23 7.45
CA HIS A 45 1.74 -11.64 7.81
C HIS A 45 0.47 -12.01 8.59
N ARG A 46 -0.13 -13.15 8.23
CA ARG A 46 -1.30 -13.69 8.94
C ARG A 46 -0.91 -14.90 9.77
N PHE A 47 -1.21 -14.85 11.04
CA PHE A 47 -0.95 -15.96 11.95
C PHE A 47 -2.11 -16.11 12.95
N LYS A 48 -2.72 -17.29 12.99
CA LYS A 48 -3.84 -17.63 13.89
C LYS A 48 -4.97 -16.57 13.89
N GLY A 49 -5.35 -16.08 12.69
CA GLY A 49 -6.38 -15.07 12.53
C GLY A 49 -5.97 -13.62 12.81
N ASN A 50 -4.73 -13.40 13.25
CA ASN A 50 -4.20 -12.06 13.47
C ASN A 50 -3.36 -11.60 12.29
N ARG A 51 -3.35 -10.30 12.03
CA ARG A 51 -2.54 -9.66 11.00
C ARG A 51 -1.41 -8.86 11.64
N MET A 52 -0.22 -8.96 11.06
CA MET A 52 0.96 -8.24 11.51
C MET A 52 1.75 -7.76 10.29
N ASP A 53 2.03 -6.47 10.23
CA ASP A 53 2.89 -5.92 9.20
C ASP A 53 4.35 -6.25 9.50
N LEU A 54 5.10 -6.68 8.48
CA LEU A 54 6.52 -6.97 8.62
C LEU A 54 7.38 -5.72 8.70
N GLY A 55 6.96 -4.67 8.04
CA GLY A 55 7.64 -3.37 8.05
C GLY A 55 6.94 -2.34 8.93
N GLY A 56 7.21 -1.06 8.67
CA GLY A 56 6.50 0.03 9.31
C GLY A 56 5.01 -0.01 8.99
N HIS A 57 4.17 0.09 10.01
CA HIS A 57 2.72 0.04 9.88
C HIS A 57 2.07 1.43 9.73
N ARG A 58 2.86 2.48 9.72
CA ARG A 58 2.41 3.84 9.45
C ARG A 58 3.01 4.34 8.15
N PHE A 59 2.16 4.93 7.33
CA PHE A 59 2.61 5.59 6.12
C PHE A 59 3.13 6.99 6.46
N PHE A 60 4.32 7.30 5.97
CA PHE A 60 4.89 8.63 6.05
C PHE A 60 5.68 8.93 4.77
N SER A 61 5.41 10.07 4.17
CA SER A 61 6.21 10.58 3.05
C SER A 61 6.21 12.11 3.06
N LYS A 62 7.36 12.70 2.73
CA LYS A 62 7.49 14.13 2.43
C LYS A 62 7.25 14.44 0.95
N ASP A 63 7.19 13.42 0.10
CA ASP A 63 6.96 13.57 -1.33
C ASP A 63 5.46 13.46 -1.62
N GLU A 64 4.88 14.55 -2.11
CA GLU A 64 3.46 14.61 -2.45
C GLU A 64 3.04 13.61 -3.53
N ARG A 65 3.94 13.25 -4.45
CA ARG A 65 3.66 12.25 -5.50
C ARG A 65 3.40 10.89 -4.87
N VAL A 66 4.18 10.53 -3.85
CA VAL A 66 4.02 9.29 -3.10
C VAL A 66 2.71 9.30 -2.32
N THR A 67 2.41 10.40 -1.64
CA THR A 67 1.15 10.54 -0.90
C THR A 67 -0.06 10.44 -1.82
N LYS A 68 -0.02 11.10 -2.98
CA LYS A 68 -1.09 11.03 -3.99
C LYS A 68 -1.26 9.63 -4.56
N LEU A 69 -0.15 8.92 -4.81
CA LEU A 69 -0.19 7.54 -5.28
C LEU A 69 -0.92 6.64 -4.27
N TRP A 70 -0.54 6.69 -3.01
CA TRP A 70 -1.16 5.88 -1.97
C TRP A 70 -2.65 6.21 -1.79
N SER A 71 -3.00 7.48 -1.76
CA SER A 71 -4.40 7.92 -1.66
C SER A 71 -5.25 7.50 -2.86
N SER A 72 -4.64 7.30 -4.03
CA SER A 72 -5.34 6.81 -5.23
C SER A 72 -5.56 5.31 -5.24
N ILE A 73 -4.81 4.56 -4.45
CA ILE A 73 -4.85 3.09 -4.41
C ILE A 73 -5.63 2.58 -3.20
N MET A 74 -5.42 3.20 -2.03
CA MET A 74 -5.97 2.74 -0.76
C MET A 74 -6.72 3.85 -0.03
N PRO A 75 -7.83 3.52 0.66
CA PRO A 75 -8.53 4.49 1.49
C PRO A 75 -7.70 4.84 2.71
N LEU A 76 -7.86 6.08 3.18
CA LEU A 76 -7.32 6.52 4.44
C LEU A 76 -8.21 6.06 5.60
N GLN A 77 -7.63 5.91 6.78
CA GLN A 77 -8.39 5.62 7.98
C GLN A 77 -9.33 6.79 8.30
N SER A 78 -10.63 6.54 8.22
CA SER A 78 -11.67 7.56 8.43
C SER A 78 -12.32 7.50 9.82
N LYS A 79 -11.94 6.52 10.63
CA LYS A 79 -12.48 6.35 11.99
C LYS A 79 -11.35 6.19 13.00
N PRO A 80 -11.55 6.62 14.26
CA PRO A 80 -10.58 6.38 15.31
C PRO A 80 -10.28 4.88 15.43
N SER A 81 -9.04 4.53 15.71
CA SER A 81 -8.70 3.15 16.06
C SER A 81 -9.28 2.80 17.44
N LYS A 82 -9.33 1.51 17.75
CA LYS A 82 -9.76 1.06 19.08
C LYS A 82 -8.90 1.67 20.18
N ASP A 83 -7.59 1.72 19.98
CA ASP A 83 -6.65 2.33 20.92
C ASP A 83 -6.88 3.83 21.08
N ASP A 84 -7.20 4.56 20.00
CA ASP A 84 -7.51 5.97 20.07
C ASP A 84 -8.77 6.23 20.92
N ILE A 85 -9.76 5.35 20.83
CA ILE A 85 -10.98 5.43 21.64
C ILE A 85 -10.67 5.12 23.11
N GLU A 86 -9.92 4.06 23.39
CA GLU A 86 -9.57 3.62 24.74
C GLU A 86 -8.67 4.64 25.46
N THR A 87 -7.77 5.28 24.72
CA THR A 87 -6.85 6.29 25.29
C THR A 87 -7.39 7.72 25.22
N ASN A 88 -8.60 7.91 24.67
CA ASN A 88 -9.24 9.21 24.48
C ASN A 88 -8.35 10.19 23.66
N THR A 89 -7.68 9.67 22.64
CA THR A 89 -6.79 10.45 21.79
C THR A 89 -7.57 11.04 20.61
N ASN A 90 -7.69 12.36 20.55
CA ASN A 90 -8.29 13.06 19.42
C ASN A 90 -7.28 13.21 18.29
N LYS A 91 -7.35 12.33 17.28
CA LYS A 91 -6.59 12.50 16.04
C LYS A 91 -7.50 13.05 14.94
N PRO A 92 -7.00 13.99 14.10
CA PRO A 92 -7.74 14.40 12.93
C PRO A 92 -7.95 13.19 12.02
N LEU A 93 -9.20 12.96 11.60
CA LEU A 93 -9.54 11.91 10.66
C LEU A 93 -9.24 12.39 9.24
N ALA A 94 -8.59 11.55 8.46
CA ALA A 94 -8.34 11.82 7.06
C ALA A 94 -9.59 11.58 6.20
N GLU A 95 -9.60 12.17 5.00
CA GLU A 95 -10.64 11.88 4.02
C GLU A 95 -10.61 10.41 3.61
N VAL A 96 -11.79 9.88 3.33
CA VAL A 96 -11.94 8.50 2.87
C VAL A 96 -11.48 8.39 1.43
N GLY A 97 -10.62 7.41 1.14
CA GLY A 97 -10.10 7.15 -0.19
C GLY A 97 -11.08 6.38 -1.09
N PRO A 98 -10.60 5.82 -2.22
CA PRO A 98 -11.43 5.27 -3.30
C PRO A 98 -12.31 4.09 -2.91
N ASP A 99 -11.92 3.33 -1.90
CA ASP A 99 -12.71 2.20 -1.39
C ASP A 99 -12.83 2.28 0.15
N PRO A 100 -13.89 2.91 0.67
CA PRO A 100 -14.09 3.07 2.12
C PRO A 100 -14.23 1.77 2.88
N GLU A 101 -14.68 0.71 2.22
CA GLU A 101 -14.93 -0.61 2.82
C GLU A 101 -13.72 -1.55 2.69
N ALA A 102 -12.63 -1.12 2.05
CA ALA A 102 -11.43 -1.94 1.94
C ALA A 102 -10.91 -2.37 3.33
N GLU A 103 -10.51 -3.64 3.40
CA GLU A 103 -9.93 -4.21 4.62
C GLU A 103 -8.62 -3.53 5.01
N ASP A 104 -7.78 -3.26 4.01
CA ASP A 104 -6.50 -2.57 4.20
C ASP A 104 -6.66 -1.07 4.02
N LYS A 105 -6.18 -0.29 4.98
CA LYS A 105 -6.29 1.18 5.00
C LYS A 105 -4.95 1.81 5.34
N VAL A 106 -4.75 3.01 4.83
CA VAL A 106 -3.57 3.81 5.16
C VAL A 106 -3.79 4.51 6.50
N ILE A 107 -2.84 4.35 7.40
CA ILE A 107 -2.79 5.04 8.68
C ILE A 107 -1.68 6.09 8.60
N LEU A 108 -2.06 7.34 8.81
CA LEU A 108 -1.16 8.49 8.80
C LEU A 108 -0.59 8.77 10.20
#